data_ba0604d01104ebbff88cd6cb90afbce2
#
_entry.id   ba0604d01104ebbff88cd6cb90afbce2
#
_cell.length_a   1.000
_cell.length_b   1.000
_cell.length_c   1.000
_cell.angle_alpha   90.00
_cell.angle_beta   90.00
_cell.angle_gamma   90.00
#
_symmetry.space_group_name_H-M   'P 1'
#
loop_
_entity.id
_entity.type
_entity.pdbx_description
1 polymer ?
#
loop_
_entity_poly.entity_id
_entity_poly.type
_entity_poly.pdbx_seq_one_letter_code
_entity_poly.pdbx_strand_id
1 'polypeptide(L)'
;MVEKPKAEDAPSDLAIIRRYLLTPDIFEEIEKTERGTGGEIQLTDGLRRLAEQRPLYGYQFAGVRHDAGNKLGFLKATVEFALKRDDLGGPFREYLKTLSL
;
A
#
# COMPACT_ATOMS: atom_id res chain seq x y z
N MET A 1 -4.20 5.10 -13.15
CA MET A 1 -3.63 5.40 -11.83
C MET A 1 -3.31 6.89 -11.72
N VAL A 2 -3.69 7.51 -10.63
CA VAL A 2 -3.37 8.90 -10.33
C VAL A 2 -2.80 9.00 -8.92
N GLU A 3 -1.89 9.95 -8.68
CA GLU A 3 -1.27 10.14 -7.37
C GLU A 3 -2.07 11.18 -6.58
N LYS A 4 -2.53 10.77 -5.39
CA LYS A 4 -3.26 11.62 -4.43
C LYS A 4 -4.35 12.47 -5.07
N PRO A 5 -5.32 11.89 -5.81
CA PRO A 5 -6.40 12.66 -6.41
C PRO A 5 -7.36 13.14 -5.32
N LYS A 6 -8.11 14.21 -5.63
CA LYS A 6 -9.28 14.56 -4.82
C LYS A 6 -10.33 13.46 -4.95
N ALA A 7 -11.23 13.32 -3.96
CA ALA A 7 -12.23 12.26 -3.97
C ALA A 7 -13.09 12.29 -5.23
N GLU A 8 -13.49 13.46 -5.69
CA GLU A 8 -14.28 13.64 -6.91
C GLU A 8 -13.53 13.30 -8.19
N ASP A 9 -12.19 13.36 -8.17
CA ASP A 9 -11.35 13.09 -9.33
C ASP A 9 -10.81 11.66 -9.36
N ALA A 10 -11.09 10.86 -8.32
CA ALA A 10 -10.60 9.49 -8.24
C ALA A 10 -11.28 8.61 -9.30
N PRO A 11 -10.50 7.86 -10.11
CA PRO A 11 -11.09 7.01 -11.18
C PRO A 11 -11.82 5.78 -10.65
N SER A 12 -11.60 5.40 -9.39
CA SER A 12 -12.30 4.29 -8.73
C SER A 12 -12.19 4.44 -7.21
N ASP A 13 -12.90 3.60 -6.48
CA ASP A 13 -12.80 3.50 -5.02
C ASP A 13 -11.71 2.52 -4.55
N LEU A 14 -11.01 1.89 -5.49
CA LEU A 14 -9.87 1.03 -5.18
C LEU A 14 -8.61 1.86 -4.95
N ALA A 15 -7.90 1.56 -3.86
CA ALA A 15 -6.65 2.22 -3.52
C ALA A 15 -5.45 1.30 -3.74
N ILE A 16 -4.36 1.87 -4.24
CA ILE A 16 -3.11 1.15 -4.45
C ILE A 16 -2.26 1.28 -3.19
N ILE A 17 -1.82 0.16 -2.64
CA ILE A 17 -1.02 0.12 -1.41
C ILE A 17 0.48 -0.06 -1.66
N ARG A 18 0.92 0.23 -2.89
CA ARG A 18 2.34 0.35 -3.27
C ARG A 18 3.15 -0.93 -3.15
N ARG A 19 2.61 -2.02 -3.69
CA ARG A 19 3.38 -3.22 -3.97
C ARG A 19 3.33 -3.43 -5.48
N TYR A 20 4.48 -3.31 -6.14
CA TYR A 20 4.55 -3.38 -7.59
C TYR A 20 5.50 -4.47 -8.05
N LEU A 21 5.06 -5.23 -9.05
CA LEU A 21 5.91 -6.11 -9.83
C LEU A 21 5.94 -5.54 -11.25
N LEU A 22 7.09 -5.07 -11.67
CA LEU A 22 7.23 -4.30 -12.90
C LEU A 22 8.23 -4.95 -13.85
N THR A 23 7.96 -4.79 -15.15
CA THR A 23 8.92 -5.18 -16.20
C THR A 23 9.98 -4.09 -16.38
N PRO A 24 11.17 -4.42 -16.97
CA PRO A 24 12.27 -3.45 -17.08
C PRO A 24 11.93 -2.18 -17.89
N ASP A 25 10.98 -2.24 -18.79
CA ASP A 25 10.57 -1.09 -19.59
C ASP A 25 9.97 0.06 -18.77
N ILE A 26 9.69 -0.15 -17.49
CA ILE A 26 9.30 0.95 -16.57
C ILE A 26 10.40 2.04 -16.51
N PHE A 27 11.66 1.66 -16.61
CA PHE A 27 12.77 2.63 -16.56
C PHE A 27 12.72 3.60 -17.73
N GLU A 28 12.38 3.14 -18.93
CA GLU A 28 12.19 4.02 -20.09
C GLU A 28 11.03 4.99 -19.87
N GLU A 29 9.95 4.51 -19.29
CA GLU A 29 8.80 5.35 -19.00
C GLU A 29 9.07 6.39 -17.91
N ILE A 30 9.89 6.05 -16.93
CA ILE A 30 10.34 7.01 -15.90
C ILE A 30 11.20 8.11 -16.55
N GLU A 31 12.09 7.76 -17.45
CA GLU A 31 12.92 8.75 -18.16
C GLU A 31 12.10 9.74 -18.98
N LYS A 32 10.99 9.29 -19.54
CA LYS A 32 10.06 10.13 -20.31
C LYS A 32 9.09 10.92 -19.47
N THR A 33 9.00 10.62 -18.17
CA THR A 33 8.03 11.22 -17.28
C THR A 33 8.46 12.64 -16.89
N GLU A 34 7.54 13.59 -17.02
CA GLU A 34 7.75 14.96 -16.60
C GLU A 34 7.46 15.12 -15.11
N ARG A 35 7.94 16.23 -14.53
CA ARG A 35 7.69 16.57 -13.15
C ARG A 35 6.20 16.79 -12.94
N GLY A 36 5.63 16.13 -11.93
CA GLY A 36 4.22 16.21 -11.59
C GLY A 36 3.97 16.89 -10.26
N THR A 37 3.08 16.31 -9.48
CA THR A 37 2.69 16.80 -8.16
C THR A 37 3.90 17.04 -7.26
N GLY A 38 4.01 18.24 -6.70
CA GLY A 38 5.14 18.62 -5.85
C GLY A 38 6.44 18.92 -6.59
N GLY A 39 6.42 19.02 -7.91
CA GLY A 39 7.62 19.27 -8.73
C GLY A 39 8.56 18.09 -8.87
N GLU A 40 8.14 16.90 -8.45
CA GLU A 40 8.91 15.66 -8.49
C GLU A 40 8.44 14.75 -9.61
N ILE A 41 9.34 13.87 -10.08
CA ILE A 41 8.98 12.79 -11.00
C ILE A 41 8.30 11.70 -10.18
N GLN A 42 7.04 11.42 -10.49
CA GLN A 42 6.23 10.45 -9.77
C GLN A 42 6.24 9.09 -10.46
N LEU A 43 6.50 8.03 -9.69
CA LEU A 43 6.41 6.65 -10.21
C LEU A 43 5.02 6.36 -10.77
N THR A 44 3.97 6.88 -10.16
CA THR A 44 2.59 6.71 -10.62
C THR A 44 2.39 7.21 -12.05
N ASP A 45 3.03 8.30 -12.42
CA ASP A 45 2.97 8.82 -13.79
C ASP A 45 3.72 7.91 -14.77
N GLY A 46 4.86 7.37 -14.37
CA GLY A 46 5.57 6.35 -15.14
C GLY A 46 4.72 5.10 -15.35
N LEU A 47 4.03 4.64 -14.32
CA LEU A 47 3.11 3.50 -14.40
C LEU A 47 1.92 3.78 -15.31
N ARG A 48 1.40 5.01 -15.30
CA ARG A 48 0.33 5.40 -16.22
C ARG A 48 0.79 5.31 -17.67
N ARG A 49 2.00 5.79 -17.98
CA ARG A 49 2.58 5.69 -19.32
C ARG A 49 2.78 4.25 -19.75
N LEU A 50 3.28 3.41 -18.82
CA LEU A 50 3.46 1.98 -19.08
C LEU A 50 2.11 1.29 -19.37
N ALA A 51 1.06 1.67 -18.63
CA ALA A 51 -0.29 1.12 -18.81
C ALA A 51 -0.90 1.43 -20.18
N GLU A 52 -0.47 2.50 -20.82
CA GLU A 52 -0.90 2.84 -22.18
C GLU A 52 -0.32 1.88 -23.22
N GLN A 53 0.79 1.22 -22.92
CA GLN A 53 1.51 0.32 -23.82
C GLN A 53 1.31 -1.15 -23.48
N ARG A 54 1.10 -1.47 -22.21
CA ARG A 54 0.96 -2.84 -21.69
C ARG A 54 -0.18 -2.91 -20.68
N PRO A 55 -0.85 -4.05 -20.56
CA PRO A 55 -1.84 -4.23 -19.50
C PRO A 55 -1.18 -4.14 -18.12
N LEU A 56 -1.81 -3.43 -17.20
CA LEU A 56 -1.50 -3.44 -15.78
C LEU A 56 -2.60 -4.18 -15.04
N TYR A 57 -2.20 -5.15 -14.23
CA TYR A 57 -3.12 -5.96 -13.46
C TYR A 57 -3.10 -5.52 -12.00
N GLY A 58 -4.29 -5.29 -11.44
CA GLY A 58 -4.44 -5.08 -10.01
C GLY A 58 -4.76 -6.40 -9.34
N TYR A 59 -4.01 -6.73 -8.30
CA TYR A 59 -4.32 -7.88 -7.46
C TYR A 59 -5.00 -7.42 -6.19
N GLN A 60 -6.28 -7.75 -6.05
CA GLN A 60 -7.05 -7.44 -4.85
C GLN A 60 -6.87 -8.60 -3.86
N PHE A 61 -6.02 -8.40 -2.87
CA PHE A 61 -5.68 -9.47 -1.94
C PHE A 61 -6.73 -9.64 -0.83
N ALA A 62 -6.79 -10.86 -0.30
CA ALA A 62 -7.53 -11.15 0.92
C ALA A 62 -6.59 -10.98 2.11
N GLY A 63 -6.96 -10.14 3.07
CA GLY A 63 -6.13 -9.88 4.23
C GLY A 63 -6.37 -8.49 4.79
N VAL A 64 -5.58 -8.11 5.77
CA VAL A 64 -5.69 -6.83 6.44
C VAL A 64 -4.46 -5.98 6.14
N ARG A 65 -4.70 -4.77 5.64
CA ARG A 65 -3.66 -3.77 5.50
C ARG A 65 -3.48 -3.04 6.82
N HIS A 66 -2.23 -2.93 7.25
CA HIS A 66 -1.87 -2.15 8.43
C HIS A 66 -1.11 -0.90 8.02
N ASP A 67 -1.49 0.24 8.56
CA ASP A 67 -0.76 1.49 8.36
C ASP A 67 0.06 1.80 9.62
N ALA A 68 1.34 1.45 9.57
CA ALA A 68 2.26 1.70 10.67
C ALA A 68 2.74 3.16 10.73
N GLY A 69 2.32 3.99 9.78
CA GLY A 69 2.68 5.41 9.73
C GLY A 69 1.93 6.28 10.75
N ASN A 70 0.86 5.76 11.36
CA ASN A 70 0.20 6.42 12.47
C ASN A 70 0.25 5.57 13.74
N LYS A 71 0.10 6.22 14.90
CA LYS A 71 0.29 5.56 16.19
C LYS A 71 -0.71 4.43 16.43
N LEU A 72 -1.96 4.66 16.15
CA LEU A 72 -3.01 3.65 16.34
C LEU A 72 -2.82 2.46 15.40
N GLY A 73 -2.53 2.72 14.13
CA GLY A 73 -2.26 1.67 13.14
C GLY A 73 -1.05 0.82 13.50
N PHE A 74 0.01 1.45 14.01
CA PHE A 74 1.19 0.74 14.50
C PHE A 74 0.85 -0.20 15.66
N LEU A 75 0.08 0.27 16.64
CA LEU A 75 -0.35 -0.56 17.78
C LEU A 75 -1.23 -1.72 17.34
N LYS A 76 -2.17 -1.47 16.44
CA LYS A 76 -3.01 -2.53 15.88
C LYS A 76 -2.19 -3.60 15.17
N ALA A 77 -1.24 -3.19 14.33
CA ALA A 77 -0.34 -4.10 13.64
C ALA A 77 0.48 -4.92 14.64
N THR A 78 1.02 -4.28 15.68
CA THR A 78 1.81 -4.95 16.72
C THR A 78 1.02 -6.05 17.39
N VAL A 79 -0.22 -5.79 17.79
CA VAL A 79 -1.11 -6.78 18.41
C VAL A 79 -1.40 -7.93 17.46
N GLU A 80 -1.80 -7.62 16.23
CA GLU A 80 -2.17 -8.63 15.23
C GLU A 80 -1.00 -9.56 14.90
N PHE A 81 0.19 -9.00 14.66
CA PHE A 81 1.37 -9.82 14.36
C PHE A 81 1.86 -10.61 15.57
N ALA A 82 1.79 -10.05 16.77
CA ALA A 82 2.14 -10.79 17.98
C ALA A 82 1.24 -12.01 18.19
N LEU A 83 -0.06 -11.86 17.96
CA LEU A 83 -1.02 -12.96 18.10
C LEU A 83 -0.82 -14.07 17.08
N LYS A 84 -0.23 -13.76 15.92
CA LYS A 84 0.05 -14.76 14.87
C LYS A 84 1.35 -15.54 15.10
N ARG A 85 2.20 -15.10 16.01
CA ARG A 85 3.46 -15.81 16.30
C ARG A 85 3.20 -17.05 17.14
N ASP A 86 3.84 -18.17 16.75
CA ASP A 86 3.69 -19.44 17.46
C ASP A 86 4.24 -19.39 18.90
N ASP A 87 5.34 -18.62 19.10
CA ASP A 87 5.99 -18.50 20.39
C ASP A 87 5.34 -17.50 21.33
N LEU A 88 4.64 -16.49 20.81
CA LEU A 88 4.09 -15.39 21.58
C LEU A 88 2.56 -15.37 21.61
N GLY A 89 1.92 -15.91 20.57
CA GLY A 89 0.47 -15.76 20.37
C GLY A 89 -0.36 -16.27 21.55
N GLY A 90 -0.05 -17.43 22.08
CA GLY A 90 -0.76 -18.02 23.23
C GLY A 90 -0.63 -17.20 24.50
N PRO A 91 0.61 -16.98 24.99
CA PRO A 91 0.85 -16.17 26.19
C PRO A 91 0.34 -14.74 26.07
N PHE A 92 0.48 -14.12 24.90
CA PHE A 92 0.02 -12.75 24.68
C PHE A 92 -1.51 -12.67 24.72
N ARG A 93 -2.19 -13.64 24.11
CA ARG A 93 -3.66 -13.72 24.16
C ARG A 93 -4.16 -13.83 25.59
N GLU A 94 -3.53 -14.68 26.41
CA GLU A 94 -3.90 -14.82 27.80
C GLU A 94 -3.70 -13.52 28.59
N TYR A 95 -2.61 -12.81 28.33
CA TYR A 95 -2.39 -11.49 28.91
C TYR A 95 -3.50 -10.50 28.52
N LEU A 96 -3.85 -10.44 27.24
CA LEU A 96 -4.90 -9.52 26.76
C LEU A 96 -6.25 -9.77 27.44
N LYS A 97 -6.55 -11.03 27.77
CA LYS A 97 -7.79 -11.39 28.50
C LYS A 97 -7.82 -10.85 29.90
N THR A 98 -6.68 -10.54 30.51
CA THR A 98 -6.60 -9.98 31.86
C THR A 98 -6.87 -8.48 31.90
N LEU A 99 -6.85 -7.81 30.75
CA LEU A 99 -7.04 -6.37 30.67
C LEU A 99 -8.52 -6.01 30.82
N SER A 100 -8.78 -4.97 31.60
CA SER A 100 -10.11 -4.41 31.77
C SER A 100 -10.29 -3.27 30.75
N LEU A 101 -10.96 -3.56 29.65
CA LEU A 101 -11.15 -2.61 28.54
C LEU A 101 -12.55 -2.03 28.49
#